data_b89703e20e89128011577c20eea67817
#
_entry.id   b89703e20e89128011577c20eea67817
#
_cell.length_a   1.000
_cell.length_b   1.000
_cell.length_c   1.000
_cell.angle_alpha   90.00
_cell.angle_beta   90.00
_cell.angle_gamma   90.00
#
_symmetry.space_group_name_H-M   'P 1'
#
loop_
_entity.id
_entity.type
_entity.pdbx_description
1 polymer ?
#
loop_
_entity_poly.entity_id
_entity_poly.type
_entity_poly.pdbx_seq_one_letter_code
_entity_poly.pdbx_strand_id
1 'polypeptide(L)'
;DNGGWAAIGRVSANFADLANVSASGSIRTKGFGTVEQKVNERQKETLKTLDVSSTIQLGKFIPEKIGIRLPMYVGFSVIESTPEFSPLAEDVPTSLYENAVTSGLPKADALVAKQELKKITRDITTRKSLNFTNIRKEKAKGSDRKTRFYDISNWTGTYAYTEENHHNFELEQDLIKNYRG
;
A
#
# COMPACT_ATOMS: atom_id res chain seq x y z
N ASP A 1 13.38 -12.69 -27.08
CA ASP A 1 14.32 -12.06 -26.11
C ASP A 1 13.84 -12.37 -24.70
N ASN A 2 14.54 -13.27 -24.02
CA ASN A 2 14.14 -13.77 -22.70
C ASN A 2 14.79 -13.00 -21.54
N GLY A 3 15.22 -11.77 -21.80
CA GLY A 3 15.84 -10.89 -20.83
C GLY A 3 14.78 -10.07 -20.07
N GLY A 4 14.79 -10.16 -18.73
CA GLY A 4 14.01 -9.30 -17.86
C GLY A 4 14.88 -8.20 -17.25
N TRP A 5 14.24 -7.16 -16.74
CA TRP A 5 14.87 -6.07 -16.01
C TRP A 5 14.12 -5.78 -14.70
N ALA A 6 14.79 -5.15 -13.77
CA ALA A 6 14.20 -4.69 -12.53
C ALA A 6 14.63 -3.25 -12.25
N ALA A 7 13.73 -2.49 -11.66
CA ALA A 7 14.00 -1.15 -11.18
C ALA A 7 13.36 -0.95 -9.80
N ILE A 8 14.01 -0.16 -8.97
CA ILE A 8 13.51 0.27 -7.67
C ILE A 8 13.74 1.76 -7.49
N GLY A 9 12.74 2.47 -7.00
CA GLY A 9 12.81 3.88 -6.68
C GLY A 9 12.32 4.13 -5.26
N ARG A 10 12.94 5.08 -4.57
CA ARG A 10 12.51 5.54 -3.23
C ARG A 10 12.60 7.05 -3.15
N VAL A 11 11.60 7.66 -2.54
CA VAL A 11 11.55 9.08 -2.26
C VAL A 11 11.10 9.27 -0.82
N SER A 12 11.74 10.17 -0.09
CA SER A 12 11.32 10.54 1.25
C SER A 12 11.41 12.06 1.40
N ALA A 13 10.43 12.62 2.11
CA ALA A 13 10.36 14.04 2.41
C ALA A 13 10.01 14.24 3.88
N ASN A 14 10.76 15.10 4.55
CA ASN A 14 10.51 15.52 5.91
C ASN A 14 9.99 16.96 5.91
N PHE A 15 8.80 17.14 6.44
CA PHE A 15 8.17 18.45 6.62
C PHE A 15 8.39 18.92 8.06
N ALA A 16 9.63 19.30 8.36
CA ALA A 16 10.08 19.66 9.72
C ALA A 16 9.57 18.62 10.75
N ASP A 17 8.97 19.09 11.83
CA ASP A 17 8.39 18.22 12.86
C ASP A 17 6.92 17.85 12.61
N LEU A 18 6.35 18.24 11.49
CA LEU A 18 4.91 18.08 11.22
C LEU A 18 4.59 16.71 10.61
N ALA A 19 5.34 16.34 9.60
CA ALA A 19 5.08 15.11 8.85
C ALA A 19 6.36 14.55 8.22
N ASN A 20 6.38 13.24 8.09
CA ASN A 20 7.34 12.51 7.29
C ASN A 20 6.55 11.71 6.25
N VAL A 21 6.93 11.81 5.00
CA VAL A 21 6.32 11.05 3.89
C VAL A 21 7.40 10.24 3.21
N SER A 22 7.13 8.98 2.97
CA SER A 22 7.99 8.10 2.18
C SER A 22 7.18 7.35 1.14
N ALA A 23 7.74 7.23 -0.04
CA ALA A 23 7.18 6.42 -1.12
C ALA A 23 8.28 5.55 -1.71
N SER A 24 7.97 4.29 -1.96
CA SER A 24 8.87 3.38 -2.67
C SER A 24 8.08 2.60 -3.71
N GLY A 25 8.71 2.36 -4.84
CA GLY A 25 8.14 1.53 -5.89
C GLY A 25 9.19 0.62 -6.48
N SER A 26 8.78 -0.58 -6.85
CA SER A 26 9.63 -1.50 -7.59
C SER A 26 8.87 -2.15 -8.72
N ILE A 27 9.61 -2.46 -9.78
CA ILE A 27 9.13 -3.27 -10.87
C ILE A 27 10.17 -4.33 -11.19
N ARG A 28 9.71 -5.54 -11.39
CA ARG A 28 10.51 -6.68 -11.84
C ARG A 28 9.75 -7.34 -12.97
N THR A 29 10.30 -7.34 -14.16
CA THR A 29 9.64 -7.92 -15.33
C THR A 29 9.90 -9.42 -15.43
N LYS A 30 9.01 -10.11 -16.13
CA LYS A 30 9.21 -11.50 -16.51
C LYS A 30 10.59 -11.72 -17.14
N GLY A 31 11.20 -12.87 -16.93
CA GLY A 31 12.53 -13.18 -17.40
C GLY A 31 13.67 -12.59 -16.58
N PHE A 32 13.38 -11.78 -15.55
CA PHE A 32 14.39 -11.32 -14.61
C PHE A 32 14.85 -12.46 -13.70
N GLY A 33 16.14 -12.61 -13.57
CA GLY A 33 16.78 -13.62 -12.72
C GLY A 33 18.24 -13.32 -12.52
N THR A 34 18.90 -14.05 -11.64
CA THR A 34 20.35 -13.96 -11.45
C THR A 34 21.08 -14.54 -12.66
N VAL A 35 22.34 -14.15 -12.84
CA VAL A 35 23.18 -14.63 -13.98
C VAL A 35 23.35 -16.16 -13.93
N GLU A 36 23.25 -16.77 -12.76
CA GLU A 36 23.40 -18.22 -12.55
C GLU A 36 22.11 -18.99 -12.86
N GLN A 37 20.96 -18.35 -12.89
CA GLN A 37 19.68 -18.99 -13.17
C GLN A 37 19.51 -19.29 -14.65
N LYS A 38 19.14 -20.53 -14.95
CA LYS A 38 18.77 -20.92 -16.32
C LYS A 38 17.51 -20.18 -16.75
N VAL A 39 17.33 -19.99 -18.06
CA VAL A 39 16.19 -19.24 -18.63
C VAL A 39 14.83 -19.80 -18.20
N ASN A 40 14.71 -21.12 -18.08
CA ASN A 40 13.50 -21.81 -17.64
C ASN A 40 13.22 -21.70 -16.14
N GLU A 41 14.19 -21.29 -15.35
CA GLU A 41 14.08 -21.11 -13.89
C GLU A 41 13.75 -19.66 -13.50
N ARG A 42 13.80 -18.75 -14.48
CA ARG A 42 13.50 -17.33 -14.26
C ARG A 42 12.01 -17.09 -14.06
N GLN A 43 11.68 -16.02 -13.35
CA GLN A 43 10.28 -15.65 -13.07
C GLN A 43 9.48 -15.46 -14.36
N LYS A 44 8.31 -16.10 -14.42
CA LYS A 44 7.36 -15.98 -15.52
C LYS A 44 6.23 -14.97 -15.23
N GLU A 45 6.49 -14.04 -14.32
CA GLU A 45 5.57 -13.00 -13.93
C GLU A 45 6.23 -11.64 -13.86
N THR A 46 5.45 -10.61 -14.05
CA THR A 46 5.87 -9.22 -13.81
C THR A 46 5.30 -8.77 -12.48
N LEU A 47 6.18 -8.47 -11.52
CA LEU A 47 5.83 -7.98 -10.20
C LEU A 47 6.03 -6.47 -10.12
N LYS A 48 4.99 -5.77 -9.67
CA LYS A 48 5.03 -4.34 -9.36
C LYS A 48 4.64 -4.12 -7.93
N THR A 49 5.39 -3.30 -7.21
CA THR A 49 5.05 -2.89 -5.85
C THR A 49 5.05 -1.38 -5.74
N LEU A 50 4.12 -0.86 -4.97
CA LEU A 50 4.05 0.55 -4.61
C LEU A 50 3.71 0.64 -3.13
N ASP A 51 4.56 1.28 -2.36
CA ASP A 51 4.37 1.53 -0.95
C ASP A 51 4.46 3.03 -0.69
N VAL A 52 3.44 3.57 -0.04
CA VAL A 52 3.41 4.98 0.39
C VAL A 52 3.06 5.01 1.86
N SER A 53 3.85 5.70 2.65
CA SER A 53 3.58 5.87 4.07
C SER A 53 3.83 7.30 4.53
N SER A 54 3.06 7.71 5.53
CA SER A 54 3.22 9.02 6.14
C SER A 54 3.01 8.93 7.65
N THR A 55 3.86 9.62 8.37
CA THR A 55 3.67 9.86 9.81
C THR A 55 3.40 11.34 10.01
N ILE A 56 2.25 11.67 10.60
CA ILE A 56 1.77 13.04 10.76
C ILE A 56 1.56 13.33 12.24
N GLN A 57 2.08 14.45 12.73
CA GLN A 57 1.88 14.93 14.11
C GLN A 57 0.64 15.81 14.18
N LEU A 58 -0.55 15.19 14.21
CA LEU A 58 -1.83 15.93 14.23
C LEU A 58 -1.97 16.83 15.46
N GLY A 59 -1.31 16.50 16.57
CA GLY A 59 -1.28 17.33 17.77
C GLY A 59 -0.75 18.75 17.54
N LYS A 60 0.04 18.98 16.49
CA LYS A 60 0.55 20.32 16.15
C LYS A 60 -0.48 21.25 15.51
N PHE A 61 -1.58 20.70 15.00
CA PHE A 61 -2.73 21.49 14.52
C PHE A 61 -3.65 21.92 15.66
N ILE A 62 -3.44 21.36 16.85
CA ILE A 62 -4.22 21.67 18.05
C ILE A 62 -3.48 22.72 18.87
N PRO A 63 -4.15 23.75 19.42
CA PRO A 63 -3.50 24.77 20.24
C PRO A 63 -2.68 24.13 21.38
N GLU A 64 -1.45 24.58 21.58
CA GLU A 64 -0.51 24.05 22.60
C GLU A 64 -1.09 24.06 24.02
N LYS A 65 -2.03 24.98 24.30
CA LYS A 65 -2.73 25.06 25.58
C LYS A 65 -3.52 23.79 25.93
N ILE A 66 -3.93 23.00 24.92
CA ILE A 66 -4.68 21.76 25.11
C ILE A 66 -3.73 20.62 25.46
N GLY A 67 -2.49 20.65 24.97
CA GLY A 67 -1.44 19.69 25.28
C GLY A 67 -1.71 18.28 24.76
N ILE A 68 -2.38 18.12 23.61
CA ILE A 68 -2.66 16.81 23.03
C ILE A 68 -1.52 16.42 22.06
N ARG A 69 -0.93 15.26 22.27
CA ARG A 69 -0.08 14.58 21.28
C ARG A 69 -0.91 13.53 20.57
N LEU A 70 -0.97 13.64 19.24
CA LEU A 70 -1.75 12.76 18.38
C LEU A 70 -0.91 12.41 17.13
N PRO A 71 0.07 11.50 17.26
CA PRO A 71 0.78 10.99 16.10
C PRO A 71 -0.12 10.00 15.34
N MET A 72 -0.19 10.20 14.03
CA MET A 72 -0.95 9.36 13.09
C MET A 72 0.01 8.79 12.06
N TYR A 73 -0.08 7.49 11.85
CA TYR A 73 0.58 6.81 10.73
C TYR A 73 -0.49 6.39 9.72
N VAL A 74 -0.22 6.68 8.45
CA VAL A 74 -1.02 6.23 7.31
C VAL A 74 -0.11 5.47 6.37
N GLY A 75 -0.52 4.28 5.96
CA GLY A 75 0.18 3.45 4.99
C GLY A 75 -0.75 2.97 3.89
N PHE A 76 -0.24 2.93 2.68
CA PHE A 76 -0.89 2.37 1.51
C PHE A 76 0.13 1.55 0.73
N SER A 77 -0.21 0.30 0.45
CA SER A 77 0.65 -0.60 -0.32
C SER A 77 -0.17 -1.32 -1.37
N VAL A 78 0.39 -1.46 -2.57
CA VAL A 78 -0.17 -2.26 -3.66
C VAL A 78 0.91 -3.17 -4.19
N ILE A 79 0.59 -4.44 -4.29
CA ILE A 79 1.40 -5.47 -4.94
C ILE A 79 0.58 -6.01 -6.11
N GLU A 80 1.09 -5.90 -7.32
CA GLU A 80 0.47 -6.43 -8.54
C GLU A 80 1.42 -7.45 -9.17
N SER A 81 1.00 -8.71 -9.25
CA SER A 81 1.64 -9.74 -10.05
C SER A 81 0.84 -9.99 -11.32
N THR A 82 1.53 -9.92 -12.45
CA THR A 82 0.95 -10.21 -13.77
C THR A 82 1.66 -11.42 -14.34
N PRO A 83 0.98 -12.57 -14.47
CA PRO A 83 1.56 -13.77 -15.06
C PRO A 83 1.88 -13.54 -16.55
N GLU A 84 2.84 -14.27 -17.06
CA GLU A 84 3.23 -14.19 -18.49
C GLU A 84 2.07 -14.57 -19.40
N PHE A 85 1.38 -15.67 -19.07
CA PHE A 85 0.22 -16.16 -19.80
C PHE A 85 -1.07 -15.90 -19.02
N SER A 86 -2.15 -15.67 -19.75
CA SER A 86 -3.45 -15.42 -19.14
C SER A 86 -3.98 -16.66 -18.44
N PRO A 87 -4.44 -16.60 -17.18
CA PRO A 87 -5.09 -17.72 -16.51
C PRO A 87 -6.41 -18.13 -17.18
N LEU A 88 -6.98 -17.27 -18.05
CA LEU A 88 -8.21 -17.54 -18.80
C LEU A 88 -7.93 -18.13 -20.20
N ALA A 89 -6.68 -18.08 -20.66
CA ALA A 89 -6.26 -18.62 -21.95
C ALA A 89 -4.77 -19.00 -21.86
N GLU A 90 -4.50 -20.25 -21.50
CA GLU A 90 -3.19 -20.76 -21.07
C GLU A 90 -2.02 -20.49 -22.04
N ASP A 91 -2.28 -20.49 -23.34
CA ASP A 91 -1.25 -20.26 -24.36
C ASP A 91 -1.17 -18.80 -24.85
N VAL A 92 -1.98 -17.90 -24.31
CA VAL A 92 -2.03 -16.51 -24.73
C VAL A 92 -1.36 -15.59 -23.72
N PRO A 93 -0.36 -14.78 -24.11
CA PRO A 93 0.20 -13.78 -23.23
C PRO A 93 -0.87 -12.85 -22.63
N THR A 94 -0.82 -12.60 -21.33
CA THR A 94 -1.84 -11.81 -20.61
C THR A 94 -2.11 -10.45 -21.25
N SER A 95 -1.07 -9.76 -21.71
CA SER A 95 -1.21 -8.47 -22.38
C SER A 95 -1.92 -8.54 -23.74
N LEU A 96 -1.70 -9.62 -24.49
CA LEU A 96 -2.39 -9.83 -25.77
C LEU A 96 -3.85 -10.21 -25.55
N TYR A 97 -4.14 -11.04 -24.55
CA TYR A 97 -5.50 -11.38 -24.17
C TYR A 97 -6.30 -10.14 -23.75
N GLU A 98 -5.76 -9.33 -22.83
CA GLU A 98 -6.39 -8.08 -22.40
C GLU A 98 -6.67 -7.12 -23.58
N ASN A 99 -5.72 -6.98 -24.48
CA ASN A 99 -5.88 -6.11 -25.65
C ASN A 99 -6.89 -6.68 -26.67
N ALA A 100 -6.90 -8.00 -26.90
CA ALA A 100 -7.83 -8.64 -27.82
C ALA A 100 -9.28 -8.48 -27.36
N VAL A 101 -9.56 -8.68 -26.07
CA VAL A 101 -10.90 -8.54 -25.50
C VAL A 101 -11.40 -7.08 -25.51
N THR A 102 -10.49 -6.12 -25.38
CA THR A 102 -10.85 -4.68 -25.37
C THR A 102 -10.80 -4.03 -26.76
N SER A 103 -10.28 -4.75 -27.76
CA SER A 103 -10.23 -4.25 -29.14
C SER A 103 -11.64 -4.12 -29.72
N GLY A 104 -11.91 -2.96 -30.32
CA GLY A 104 -13.23 -2.69 -30.93
C GLY A 104 -14.26 -2.06 -30.00
N LEU A 105 -13.99 -1.91 -28.73
CA LEU A 105 -14.84 -1.19 -27.78
C LEU A 105 -14.62 0.34 -27.87
N PRO A 106 -15.66 1.15 -27.60
CA PRO A 106 -15.50 2.58 -27.35
C PRO A 106 -14.48 2.82 -26.22
N LYS A 107 -13.71 3.91 -26.28
CA LYS A 107 -12.63 4.18 -25.30
C LYS A 107 -13.07 4.12 -23.84
N ALA A 108 -14.26 4.60 -23.52
CA ALA A 108 -14.79 4.57 -22.16
C ALA A 108 -15.06 3.13 -21.71
N ASP A 109 -15.72 2.33 -22.54
CA ASP A 109 -16.06 0.93 -22.24
C ASP A 109 -14.82 0.04 -22.21
N ALA A 110 -13.84 0.31 -23.09
CA ALA A 110 -12.55 -0.37 -23.10
C ALA A 110 -11.76 -0.16 -21.80
N LEU A 111 -11.81 1.03 -21.20
CA LEU A 111 -11.16 1.30 -19.91
C LEU A 111 -11.82 0.51 -18.77
N VAL A 112 -13.13 0.47 -18.73
CA VAL A 112 -13.88 -0.30 -17.72
C VAL A 112 -13.62 -1.79 -17.90
N ALA A 113 -13.75 -2.31 -19.12
CA ALA A 113 -13.47 -3.71 -19.43
C ALA A 113 -12.03 -4.10 -19.07
N LYS A 114 -11.06 -3.24 -19.34
CA LYS A 114 -9.66 -3.47 -18.98
C LYS A 114 -9.43 -3.50 -17.47
N GLN A 115 -10.14 -2.68 -16.70
CA GLN A 115 -10.07 -2.72 -15.23
C GLN A 115 -10.65 -4.01 -14.67
N GLU A 116 -11.78 -4.46 -15.18
CA GLU A 116 -12.40 -5.73 -14.78
C GLU A 116 -11.52 -6.93 -15.17
N LEU A 117 -10.98 -6.94 -16.39
CA LEU A 117 -10.05 -7.99 -16.84
C LEU A 117 -8.81 -8.07 -15.94
N LYS A 118 -8.24 -6.93 -15.53
CA LYS A 118 -7.10 -6.91 -14.61
C LYS A 118 -7.38 -7.58 -13.27
N LYS A 119 -8.60 -7.50 -12.77
CA LYS A 119 -8.99 -8.14 -11.50
C LYS A 119 -8.97 -9.66 -11.61
N ILE A 120 -9.30 -10.21 -12.77
CA ILE A 120 -9.39 -11.66 -12.99
C ILE A 120 -8.16 -12.28 -13.67
N THR A 121 -7.27 -11.46 -14.28
CA THR A 121 -6.05 -11.95 -14.93
C THR A 121 -4.79 -11.73 -14.11
N ARG A 122 -4.87 -10.95 -13.04
CA ARG A 122 -3.73 -10.55 -12.20
C ARG A 122 -4.00 -10.84 -10.74
N ASP A 123 -2.93 -11.07 -10.01
CA ASP A 123 -2.96 -11.13 -8.55
C ASP A 123 -2.65 -9.74 -8.00
N ILE A 124 -3.61 -9.15 -7.29
CA ILE A 124 -3.47 -7.80 -6.74
C ILE A 124 -3.82 -7.81 -5.26
N THR A 125 -2.84 -7.43 -4.45
CA THR A 125 -3.02 -7.22 -3.01
C THR A 125 -2.88 -5.74 -2.70
N THR A 126 -3.92 -5.16 -2.11
CA THR A 126 -3.92 -3.78 -1.63
C THR A 126 -4.03 -3.76 -0.12
N ARG A 127 -3.13 -3.06 0.54
CA ARG A 127 -3.14 -2.85 1.99
C ARG A 127 -3.27 -1.38 2.32
N LYS A 128 -4.16 -1.09 3.27
CA LYS A 128 -4.33 0.23 3.86
C LYS A 128 -4.15 0.12 5.36
N SER A 129 -3.42 1.03 5.96
CA SER A 129 -3.22 1.07 7.40
C SER A 129 -3.38 2.48 7.92
N LEU A 130 -4.06 2.58 9.07
CA LEU A 130 -4.23 3.82 9.81
C LEU A 130 -3.98 3.53 11.27
N ASN A 131 -2.93 4.12 11.84
CA ASN A 131 -2.57 3.86 13.22
C ASN A 131 -2.42 5.19 13.97
N PHE A 132 -3.05 5.26 15.12
CA PHE A 132 -2.81 6.28 16.12
C PHE A 132 -2.08 5.62 17.29
N THR A 133 -0.84 6.00 17.52
CA THR A 133 -0.03 5.41 18.59
C THR A 133 0.28 6.46 19.63
N ASN A 134 0.23 6.05 20.90
CA ASN A 134 0.63 6.94 22.00
C ASN A 134 -0.14 8.28 22.01
N ILE A 135 -1.47 8.21 21.80
CA ILE A 135 -2.37 9.35 22.00
C ILE A 135 -2.30 9.71 23.47
N ARG A 136 -1.84 10.90 23.81
CA ARG A 136 -1.74 11.33 25.20
C ARG A 136 -1.97 12.81 25.36
N LYS A 137 -2.44 13.19 26.52
CA LYS A 137 -2.52 14.59 26.94
C LYS A 137 -1.28 14.94 27.75
N GLU A 138 -0.50 15.88 27.28
CA GLU A 138 0.61 16.45 28.05
C GLU A 138 0.13 17.65 28.86
N LYS A 139 0.82 17.94 29.94
CA LYS A 139 0.56 19.17 30.69
C LYS A 139 0.90 20.38 29.86
N ALA A 140 0.05 21.38 29.86
CA ALA A 140 0.37 22.67 29.26
C ALA A 140 1.64 23.26 29.91
N LYS A 141 2.55 23.76 29.09
CA LYS A 141 3.76 24.47 29.56
C LYS A 141 3.34 25.60 30.51
N GLY A 142 3.85 25.57 31.73
CA GLY A 142 3.57 26.61 32.77
C GLY A 142 2.42 26.28 33.74
N SER A 143 1.90 25.05 33.72
CA SER A 143 0.90 24.61 34.69
C SER A 143 1.57 23.97 35.92
N ASP A 144 1.56 24.67 37.06
CA ASP A 144 2.05 24.18 38.39
C ASP A 144 1.12 23.16 39.06
N ARG A 145 0.13 22.67 38.34
CA ARG A 145 -0.84 21.71 38.86
C ARG A 145 -0.16 20.37 39.17
N LYS A 146 -0.20 19.95 40.46
CA LYS A 146 0.27 18.62 40.86
C LYS A 146 -0.54 17.55 40.16
N THR A 147 0.13 16.60 39.50
CA THR A 147 -0.50 15.47 38.80
C THR A 147 -1.15 14.55 39.85
N ARG A 148 -2.43 14.25 39.66
CA ARG A 148 -3.15 13.24 40.44
C ARG A 148 -3.19 11.92 39.63
N PHE A 149 -3.31 10.77 40.30
CA PHE A 149 -3.30 9.46 39.66
C PHE A 149 -4.43 9.25 38.63
N TYR A 150 -5.54 9.97 38.76
CA TYR A 150 -6.68 9.96 37.84
C TYR A 150 -6.64 11.06 36.78
N ASP A 151 -5.52 11.75 36.63
CA ASP A 151 -5.38 12.78 35.60
C ASP A 151 -5.34 12.13 34.21
N ILE A 152 -6.10 12.69 33.27
CA ILE A 152 -6.12 12.23 31.87
C ILE A 152 -4.70 12.27 31.24
N SER A 153 -3.80 13.08 31.79
CA SER A 153 -2.40 13.13 31.34
C SER A 153 -1.61 11.83 31.60
N ASN A 154 -2.12 10.94 32.44
CA ASN A 154 -1.51 9.63 32.71
C ASN A 154 -2.02 8.51 31.80
N TRP A 155 -3.00 8.83 30.94
CA TRP A 155 -3.59 7.86 30.04
C TRP A 155 -2.95 7.95 28.66
N THR A 156 -2.66 6.79 28.08
CA THR A 156 -2.22 6.67 26.71
C THR A 156 -3.22 5.80 25.96
N GLY A 157 -3.60 6.23 24.76
CA GLY A 157 -4.46 5.47 23.87
C GLY A 157 -3.70 5.05 22.60
N THR A 158 -4.04 3.91 22.08
CA THR A 158 -3.60 3.45 20.76
C THR A 158 -4.82 3.00 19.98
N TYR A 159 -4.81 3.21 18.69
CA TYR A 159 -5.81 2.68 17.78
C TYR A 159 -5.12 2.27 16.47
N ALA A 160 -5.40 1.07 16.02
CA ALA A 160 -4.86 0.57 14.75
C ALA A 160 -5.99 0.01 13.89
N TYR A 161 -5.99 0.39 12.64
CA TYR A 161 -6.84 -0.15 11.60
C TYR A 161 -6.00 -0.63 10.44
N THR A 162 -6.24 -1.84 9.97
CA THR A 162 -5.61 -2.38 8.77
C THR A 162 -6.67 -3.05 7.91
N GLU A 163 -6.67 -2.72 6.64
CA GLU A 163 -7.50 -3.33 5.61
C GLU A 163 -6.59 -3.96 4.56
N GLU A 164 -6.80 -5.22 4.26
CA GLU A 164 -6.15 -5.94 3.18
C GLU A 164 -7.23 -6.45 2.24
N ASN A 165 -7.07 -6.14 0.97
CA ASN A 165 -7.93 -6.61 -0.12
C ASN A 165 -7.07 -7.35 -1.12
N HIS A 166 -7.35 -8.62 -1.29
CA HIS A 166 -6.68 -9.51 -2.23
C HIS A 166 -7.68 -10.04 -3.25
N HIS A 167 -7.28 -10.07 -4.52
CA HIS A 167 -8.05 -10.69 -5.59
C HIS A 167 -7.12 -11.26 -6.65
N ASN A 168 -7.54 -12.36 -7.21
CA ASN A 168 -6.87 -13.06 -8.31
C ASN A 168 -7.92 -13.78 -9.16
N PHE A 169 -7.47 -14.61 -10.10
CA PHE A 169 -8.39 -15.31 -11.00
C PHE A 169 -9.26 -16.39 -10.32
N GLU A 170 -8.81 -16.96 -9.19
CA GLU A 170 -9.56 -17.95 -8.41
C GLU A 170 -10.44 -17.30 -7.35
N LEU A 171 -10.06 -16.11 -6.88
CA LEU A 171 -10.66 -15.41 -5.77
C LEU A 171 -11.16 -14.03 -6.22
N GLU A 172 -12.46 -13.85 -6.28
CA GLU A 172 -13.04 -12.57 -6.69
C GLU A 172 -12.67 -11.44 -5.73
N GLN A 173 -12.73 -11.71 -4.44
CA GLN A 173 -12.29 -10.76 -3.40
C GLN A 173 -12.12 -11.45 -2.05
N ASP A 174 -10.98 -11.23 -1.41
CA ASP A 174 -10.77 -11.50 0.01
C ASP A 174 -10.48 -10.17 0.72
N LEU A 175 -11.37 -9.78 1.63
CA LEU A 175 -11.30 -8.53 2.35
C LEU A 175 -11.14 -8.78 3.85
N ILE A 176 -9.95 -8.52 4.36
CA ILE A 176 -9.63 -8.67 5.78
C ILE A 176 -9.54 -7.28 6.41
N LYS A 177 -10.32 -7.05 7.46
CA LYS A 177 -10.28 -5.83 8.26
C LYS A 177 -9.92 -6.15 9.70
N ASN A 178 -8.87 -5.56 10.20
CA ASN A 178 -8.40 -5.72 11.56
C ASN A 178 -8.47 -4.39 12.31
N TYR A 179 -9.03 -4.44 13.50
CA TYR A 179 -9.15 -3.31 14.42
C TYR A 179 -8.49 -3.69 15.74
N ARG A 180 -7.70 -2.78 16.29
CA ARG A 180 -7.07 -2.94 17.60
C ARG A 180 -7.08 -1.60 18.33
N GLY A 181 -7.59 -1.59 19.58
CA GLY A 181 -7.62 -0.43 20.46
C GLY A 181 -7.02 -0.73 21.82
#